data_e9c791f7dc9b374729abca08f16cd84f
#
_entry.id   e9c791f7dc9b374729abca08f16cd84f
#
_cell.length_a   1.000
_cell.length_b   1.000
_cell.length_c   1.000
_cell.angle_alpha   90.00
_cell.angle_beta   90.00
_cell.angle_gamma   90.00
#
_symmetry.space_group_name_H-M   'P 1'
#
loop_
_entity.id
_entity.type
_entity.pdbx_description
1 polymer ?
#
loop_
_entity_poly.entity_id
_entity_poly.type
_entity_poly.pdbx_seq_one_letter_code
_entity_poly.pdbx_strand_id
1 'polypeptide(L)'
;MDSIWGELSGESIDYNLHFLRQVVFEVTEGCNLRCEYCGFSDLYALQEDRSARNMPFSYAKTLLDYLFSLWEENSVKDIPMSTAISFYGGEPLLNIPLIKRIVEYVESRKKSINRVFTYSLTTNATLLLDHIDFLEAHHFKILISLDGDEYGDSYRVDAKGEPSFSRVFQNIKTVKERYPDYYADCVSFNAVLTDRNSYEGIVSFRLPLLKNQLLQAWPPPVRN
;
A
#
# COMPACT_ATOMS: atom_id res chain seq x y z
N MET A 1 3.20 -29.41 -30.35
CA MET A 1 3.64 -28.58 -29.21
C MET A 1 2.40 -27.88 -28.75
N ASP A 2 1.70 -28.43 -27.79
CA ASP A 2 0.54 -27.79 -27.19
C ASP A 2 1.03 -26.56 -26.43
N SER A 3 0.44 -25.39 -26.72
CA SER A 3 0.83 -24.14 -26.08
C SER A 3 0.60 -24.26 -24.59
N ILE A 4 1.63 -24.04 -23.80
CA ILE A 4 1.58 -24.01 -22.32
C ILE A 4 0.74 -22.80 -21.83
N TRP A 5 0.38 -21.91 -22.72
CA TRP A 5 -0.40 -20.71 -22.46
C TRP A 5 -1.84 -20.94 -22.89
N GLY A 6 -2.77 -21.00 -21.93
CA GLY A 6 -4.19 -21.04 -22.22
C GLY A 6 -4.61 -19.79 -23.01
N GLU A 7 -5.58 -19.94 -23.92
CA GLU A 7 -6.20 -18.79 -24.58
C GLU A 7 -6.94 -17.91 -23.57
N LEU A 8 -6.66 -16.60 -23.62
CA LEU A 8 -7.44 -15.60 -22.89
C LEU A 8 -8.77 -15.41 -23.62
N SER A 9 -9.84 -16.00 -23.11
CA SER A 9 -11.20 -15.73 -23.57
C SER A 9 -11.84 -14.62 -22.73
N GLY A 10 -12.86 -13.95 -23.28
CA GLY A 10 -13.65 -12.97 -22.50
C GLY A 10 -14.23 -13.60 -21.25
N GLU A 11 -14.76 -14.82 -21.32
CA GLU A 11 -15.28 -15.54 -20.16
C GLU A 11 -14.23 -15.81 -19.08
N SER A 12 -12.99 -16.13 -19.46
CA SER A 12 -11.91 -16.34 -18.50
C SER A 12 -11.47 -15.04 -17.83
N ILE A 13 -11.54 -13.91 -18.55
CA ILE A 13 -11.26 -12.58 -18.01
C ILE A 13 -12.35 -12.20 -16.99
N ASP A 14 -13.62 -12.30 -17.35
CA ASP A 14 -14.76 -11.98 -16.48
C ASP A 14 -14.76 -12.85 -15.23
N TYR A 15 -14.48 -14.15 -15.37
CA TYR A 15 -14.32 -15.07 -14.24
C TYR A 15 -13.21 -14.59 -13.28
N ASN A 16 -12.02 -14.25 -13.78
CA ASN A 16 -10.92 -13.77 -12.94
C ASN A 16 -11.22 -12.43 -12.28
N LEU A 17 -11.90 -11.50 -12.99
CA LEU A 17 -12.32 -10.22 -12.44
C LEU A 17 -13.43 -10.39 -11.39
N HIS A 18 -14.30 -11.39 -11.55
CA HIS A 18 -15.27 -11.73 -10.51
C HIS A 18 -14.59 -12.13 -9.20
N PHE A 19 -13.49 -12.89 -9.26
CA PHE A 19 -12.71 -13.33 -8.09
C PHE A 19 -11.56 -12.39 -7.74
N LEU A 20 -11.57 -11.16 -8.26
CA LEU A 20 -10.50 -10.17 -8.05
C LEU A 20 -10.31 -9.87 -6.56
N ARG A 21 -9.10 -10.15 -6.06
CA ARG A 21 -8.75 -9.97 -4.64
C ARG A 21 -8.17 -8.61 -4.33
N GLN A 22 -7.64 -7.94 -5.33
CA GLN A 22 -7.00 -6.63 -5.14
C GLN A 22 -7.13 -5.76 -6.38
N VAL A 23 -7.43 -4.48 -6.16
CA VAL A 23 -7.30 -3.38 -7.13
C VAL A 23 -6.27 -2.41 -6.60
N VAL A 24 -5.27 -2.08 -7.40
CA VAL A 24 -4.25 -1.10 -7.03
C VAL A 24 -4.42 0.16 -7.86
N PHE A 25 -4.53 1.30 -7.21
CA PHE A 25 -4.57 2.61 -7.84
C PHE A 25 -3.24 3.33 -7.62
N GLU A 26 -2.51 3.63 -8.68
CA GLU A 26 -1.41 4.58 -8.65
C GLU A 26 -2.00 6.01 -8.73
N VAL A 27 -2.19 6.61 -7.54
CA VAL A 27 -2.96 7.86 -7.42
C VAL A 27 -2.18 9.11 -7.81
N THR A 28 -0.84 9.01 -7.80
CA THR A 28 0.06 10.10 -8.21
C THR A 28 1.43 9.55 -8.59
N GLU A 29 2.06 10.14 -9.59
CA GLU A 29 3.47 9.92 -9.93
C GLU A 29 4.40 10.73 -9.02
N GLY A 30 3.88 11.79 -8.39
CA GLY A 30 4.63 12.68 -7.52
C GLY A 30 5.11 12.01 -6.23
N CYS A 31 6.30 12.38 -5.78
CA CYS A 31 6.84 12.00 -4.47
C CYS A 31 7.55 13.19 -3.84
N ASN A 32 7.44 13.32 -2.53
CA ASN A 32 8.14 14.34 -1.76
C ASN A 32 9.53 13.90 -1.29
N LEU A 33 9.93 12.64 -1.58
CA LEU A 33 11.30 12.15 -1.41
C LEU A 33 11.99 11.93 -2.76
N ARG A 34 13.32 11.82 -2.69
CA ARG A 34 14.24 11.52 -3.80
C ARG A 34 15.20 10.43 -3.34
N CYS A 35 14.64 9.26 -2.94
CA CYS A 35 15.43 8.11 -2.50
C CYS A 35 16.41 7.71 -3.59
N GLU A 36 17.70 7.55 -3.26
CA GLU A 36 18.78 7.33 -4.22
C GLU A 36 18.60 6.05 -5.05
N TYR A 37 17.99 5.02 -4.47
CA TYR A 37 17.71 3.73 -5.15
C TYR A 37 16.33 3.68 -5.83
N CYS A 38 15.57 4.77 -5.83
CA CYS A 38 14.22 4.78 -6.41
C CYS A 38 14.29 4.47 -7.92
N GLY A 39 13.40 3.57 -8.40
CA GLY A 39 13.29 3.25 -9.83
C GLY A 39 12.99 4.46 -10.74
N PHE A 40 12.61 5.59 -10.15
CA PHE A 40 12.41 6.88 -10.82
C PHE A 40 13.52 7.89 -10.50
N SER A 41 14.67 7.43 -10.03
CA SER A 41 15.85 8.26 -9.79
C SER A 41 16.74 8.31 -11.04
N ASP A 42 17.70 9.25 -11.03
CA ASP A 42 18.68 9.44 -12.10
C ASP A 42 19.57 8.19 -12.37
N LEU A 43 19.53 7.19 -11.49
CA LEU A 43 20.22 5.91 -11.67
C LEU A 43 19.63 5.08 -12.84
N TYR A 44 18.41 5.34 -13.24
CA TYR A 44 17.72 4.61 -14.29
C TYR A 44 17.54 5.50 -15.53
N ALA A 45 18.62 5.73 -16.26
CA ALA A 45 18.71 6.63 -17.41
C ALA A 45 17.72 6.38 -18.59
N LEU A 46 16.91 5.33 -18.51
CA LEU A 46 15.91 4.98 -19.50
C LEU A 46 14.47 5.33 -19.10
N GLN A 47 14.27 5.87 -17.92
CA GLN A 47 12.95 6.31 -17.47
C GLN A 47 12.84 7.83 -17.61
N GLU A 48 11.70 8.27 -18.15
CA GLU A 48 11.32 9.68 -18.15
C GLU A 48 11.29 10.19 -16.69
N ASP A 49 11.66 11.46 -16.50
CA ASP A 49 11.58 12.14 -15.22
C ASP A 49 10.20 11.91 -14.59
N ARG A 50 10.18 11.56 -13.30
CA ARG A 50 8.94 11.41 -12.55
C ARG A 50 8.14 12.71 -12.65
N SER A 51 7.00 12.62 -13.30
CA SER A 51 6.07 13.76 -13.36
C SER A 51 5.32 13.89 -12.03
N ALA A 52 4.75 15.05 -11.78
CA ALA A 52 3.85 15.26 -10.63
C ALA A 52 2.38 15.04 -11.00
N ARG A 53 2.10 14.20 -12.02
CA ARG A 53 0.74 13.94 -12.49
C ARG A 53 -0.06 13.21 -11.42
N ASN A 54 -1.29 13.65 -11.25
CA ASN A 54 -2.28 12.99 -10.41
C ASN A 54 -3.29 12.25 -11.28
N MET A 55 -3.68 11.05 -10.86
CA MET A 55 -4.74 10.30 -11.53
C MET A 55 -6.08 11.04 -11.39
N PRO A 56 -6.82 11.29 -12.49
CA PRO A 56 -8.18 11.82 -12.40
C PRO A 56 -9.14 10.80 -11.76
N PHE A 57 -10.06 11.27 -10.92
CA PHE A 57 -11.10 10.38 -10.33
C PHE A 57 -11.93 9.66 -11.39
N SER A 58 -12.14 10.26 -12.56
CA SER A 58 -12.90 9.63 -13.64
C SER A 58 -12.33 8.27 -14.04
N TYR A 59 -11.00 8.09 -14.00
CA TYR A 59 -10.36 6.81 -14.34
C TYR A 59 -10.67 5.74 -13.29
N ALA A 60 -10.50 6.09 -12.01
CA ALA A 60 -10.86 5.18 -10.92
C ALA A 60 -12.36 4.85 -10.96
N LYS A 61 -13.22 5.85 -11.19
CA LYS A 61 -14.66 5.66 -11.28
C LYS A 61 -15.05 4.72 -12.42
N THR A 62 -14.50 4.91 -13.62
CA THR A 62 -14.80 4.06 -14.78
C THR A 62 -14.44 2.59 -14.51
N LEU A 63 -13.27 2.33 -13.91
CA LEU A 63 -12.88 0.97 -13.55
C LEU A 63 -13.81 0.40 -12.47
N LEU A 64 -14.10 1.17 -11.43
CA LEU A 64 -14.96 0.73 -10.33
C LEU A 64 -16.40 0.49 -10.81
N ASP A 65 -16.96 1.34 -11.68
CA ASP A 65 -18.29 1.14 -12.27
C ASP A 65 -18.37 -0.20 -12.99
N TYR A 66 -17.37 -0.51 -13.82
CA TYR A 66 -17.29 -1.78 -14.53
C TYR A 66 -17.22 -2.97 -13.57
N LEU A 67 -16.33 -2.92 -12.57
CA LEU A 67 -16.18 -3.98 -11.59
C LEU A 67 -17.45 -4.18 -10.75
N PHE A 68 -18.09 -3.09 -10.31
CA PHE A 68 -19.33 -3.18 -9.56
C PHE A 68 -20.46 -3.80 -10.40
N SER A 69 -20.61 -3.42 -11.68
CA SER A 69 -21.58 -4.03 -12.58
C SER A 69 -21.34 -5.54 -12.73
N LEU A 70 -20.09 -5.94 -12.94
CA LEU A 70 -19.71 -7.35 -13.05
C LEU A 70 -20.02 -8.13 -11.75
N TRP A 71 -19.76 -7.54 -10.60
CA TRP A 71 -20.02 -8.17 -9.31
C TRP A 71 -21.49 -8.22 -8.93
N GLU A 72 -22.30 -7.23 -9.38
CA GLU A 72 -23.77 -7.22 -9.21
C GLU A 72 -24.43 -8.33 -10.04
N GLU A 73 -24.01 -8.51 -11.29
CA GLU A 73 -24.55 -9.52 -12.21
C GLU A 73 -24.24 -10.96 -11.75
N ASN A 74 -23.06 -11.16 -11.19
CA ASN A 74 -22.54 -12.49 -10.84
C ASN A 74 -22.49 -12.72 -9.31
N SER A 75 -23.37 -12.07 -8.53
CA SER A 75 -23.36 -12.22 -7.08
C SER A 75 -23.74 -13.64 -6.64
N VAL A 76 -22.75 -14.44 -6.29
CA VAL A 76 -22.95 -15.71 -5.56
C VAL A 76 -23.33 -15.32 -4.12
N LYS A 77 -24.61 -15.45 -3.78
CA LYS A 77 -25.18 -14.95 -2.51
C LYS A 77 -24.61 -15.61 -1.27
N ASP A 78 -24.04 -16.80 -1.40
CA ASP A 78 -23.66 -17.64 -0.27
C ASP A 78 -22.16 -17.59 0.10
N ILE A 79 -21.31 -16.97 -0.71
CA ILE A 79 -19.86 -16.87 -0.44
C ILE A 79 -19.47 -15.39 -0.35
N PRO A 80 -19.16 -14.89 0.83
CA PRO A 80 -18.66 -13.51 0.97
C PRO A 80 -17.31 -13.40 0.29
N MET A 81 -17.22 -12.51 -0.70
CA MET A 81 -15.97 -12.18 -1.38
C MET A 81 -15.27 -11.01 -0.67
N SER A 82 -13.96 -10.96 -0.78
CA SER A 82 -13.16 -9.85 -0.25
C SER A 82 -12.25 -9.28 -1.33
N THR A 83 -12.23 -7.94 -1.44
CA THR A 83 -11.34 -7.22 -2.36
C THR A 83 -10.63 -6.09 -1.62
N ALA A 84 -9.31 -6.08 -1.71
CA ALA A 84 -8.50 -4.98 -1.22
C ALA A 84 -8.46 -3.85 -2.27
N ILE A 85 -8.74 -2.63 -1.84
CA ILE A 85 -8.48 -1.41 -2.61
C ILE A 85 -7.19 -0.81 -2.08
N SER A 86 -6.15 -0.87 -2.89
CA SER A 86 -4.80 -0.49 -2.50
C SER A 86 -4.37 0.78 -3.22
N PHE A 87 -3.66 1.63 -2.51
CA PHE A 87 -3.18 2.90 -3.04
C PHE A 87 -1.65 2.91 -3.07
N TYR A 88 -1.13 3.30 -4.22
CA TYR A 88 0.29 3.37 -4.52
C TYR A 88 0.61 4.64 -5.31
N GLY A 89 1.89 4.80 -5.67
CA GLY A 89 2.35 5.90 -6.50
C GLY A 89 3.77 6.31 -6.13
N GLY A 90 4.11 7.54 -6.37
CA GLY A 90 5.29 8.14 -5.77
C GLY A 90 5.18 8.16 -4.26
N GLU A 91 4.34 9.06 -3.75
CA GLU A 91 3.84 9.05 -2.37
C GLU A 91 2.32 9.25 -2.39
N PRO A 92 1.52 8.22 -2.11
CA PRO A 92 0.07 8.32 -2.28
C PRO A 92 -0.60 9.35 -1.36
N LEU A 93 -0.03 9.65 -0.19
CA LEU A 93 -0.58 10.67 0.71
C LEU A 93 -0.50 12.10 0.16
N LEU A 94 0.28 12.34 -0.90
CA LEU A 94 0.23 13.62 -1.63
C LEU A 94 -1.11 13.82 -2.36
N ASN A 95 -1.82 12.73 -2.68
CA ASN A 95 -3.13 12.80 -3.34
C ASN A 95 -4.24 12.20 -2.46
N ILE A 96 -4.21 12.49 -1.18
CA ILE A 96 -5.25 12.05 -0.23
C ILE A 96 -6.66 12.47 -0.65
N PRO A 97 -6.91 13.61 -1.32
CA PRO A 97 -8.25 13.94 -1.80
C PRO A 97 -8.83 12.88 -2.77
N LEU A 98 -8.00 12.33 -3.65
CA LEU A 98 -8.43 11.26 -4.54
C LEU A 98 -8.69 9.96 -3.77
N ILE A 99 -7.82 9.60 -2.83
CA ILE A 99 -7.99 8.41 -1.97
C ILE A 99 -9.33 8.48 -1.24
N LYS A 100 -9.63 9.59 -0.57
CA LYS A 100 -10.91 9.83 0.14
C LYS A 100 -12.09 9.64 -0.79
N ARG A 101 -12.04 10.23 -1.98
CA ARG A 101 -13.11 10.16 -2.97
C ARG A 101 -13.34 8.74 -3.50
N ILE A 102 -12.29 7.95 -3.68
CA ILE A 102 -12.39 6.54 -4.07
C ILE A 102 -13.01 5.72 -2.94
N VAL A 103 -12.57 5.91 -1.69
CA VAL A 103 -13.13 5.24 -0.51
C VAL A 103 -14.63 5.55 -0.38
N GLU A 104 -15.01 6.81 -0.41
CA GLU A 104 -16.42 7.25 -0.35
C GLU A 104 -17.26 6.60 -1.46
N TYR A 105 -16.71 6.53 -2.67
CA TYR A 105 -17.38 5.91 -3.80
C TYR A 105 -17.61 4.40 -3.57
N VAL A 106 -16.58 3.67 -3.15
CA VAL A 106 -16.68 2.24 -2.83
C VAL A 106 -17.67 1.99 -1.69
N GLU A 107 -17.59 2.78 -0.60
CA GLU A 107 -18.49 2.68 0.54
C GLU A 107 -19.97 2.93 0.16
N SER A 108 -20.22 3.84 -0.80
CA SER A 108 -21.58 4.11 -1.30
C SER A 108 -22.16 2.94 -2.10
N ARG A 109 -21.30 2.21 -2.84
CA ARG A 109 -21.71 1.12 -3.73
C ARG A 109 -21.71 -0.26 -3.07
N LYS A 110 -20.89 -0.50 -2.05
CA LYS A 110 -20.73 -1.85 -1.43
C LYS A 110 -22.02 -2.46 -0.90
N LYS A 111 -23.04 -1.64 -0.64
CA LYS A 111 -24.33 -2.12 -0.11
C LYS A 111 -25.14 -2.94 -1.12
N SER A 112 -24.87 -2.80 -2.41
CA SER A 112 -25.57 -3.53 -3.48
C SER A 112 -25.01 -4.95 -3.74
N ILE A 113 -23.86 -5.29 -3.14
CA ILE A 113 -23.15 -6.55 -3.40
C ILE A 113 -22.70 -7.24 -2.11
N ASN A 114 -22.60 -8.57 -2.14
CA ASN A 114 -22.07 -9.38 -1.02
C ASN A 114 -20.54 -9.43 -1.09
N ARG A 115 -19.87 -8.28 -0.86
CA ARG A 115 -18.41 -8.17 -0.92
C ARG A 115 -17.89 -7.26 0.18
N VAL A 116 -16.84 -7.72 0.85
CA VAL A 116 -16.11 -6.96 1.86
C VAL A 116 -14.96 -6.21 1.19
N PHE A 117 -14.86 -4.91 1.45
CA PHE A 117 -13.73 -4.11 1.00
C PHE A 117 -12.78 -3.82 2.15
N THR A 118 -11.48 -3.93 1.88
CA THR A 118 -10.40 -3.50 2.77
C THR A 118 -9.55 -2.47 2.05
N TYR A 119 -8.95 -1.57 2.81
CA TYR A 119 -8.13 -0.50 2.25
C TYR A 119 -6.68 -0.67 2.67
N SER A 120 -5.75 -0.37 1.77
CA SER A 120 -4.32 -0.39 2.08
C SER A 120 -3.55 0.66 1.30
N LEU A 121 -2.41 1.07 1.82
CA LEU A 121 -1.48 1.93 1.11
C LEU A 121 -0.03 1.62 1.52
N THR A 122 0.90 1.92 0.58
CA THR A 122 2.33 1.93 0.86
C THR A 122 2.80 3.38 0.88
N THR A 123 3.50 3.80 1.94
CA THR A 123 3.88 5.20 2.13
C THR A 123 5.30 5.32 2.69
N ASN A 124 5.96 6.43 2.38
CA ASN A 124 7.18 6.86 3.05
C ASN A 124 6.93 7.46 4.45
N ALA A 125 5.68 7.56 4.86
CA ALA A 125 5.20 8.01 6.16
C ALA A 125 5.58 9.44 6.58
N THR A 126 6.14 10.26 5.69
CA THR A 126 6.47 11.67 6.02
C THR A 126 5.22 12.53 6.26
N LEU A 127 4.08 12.16 5.66
CA LEU A 127 2.78 12.83 5.76
C LEU A 127 1.77 12.04 6.62
N LEU A 128 2.22 10.99 7.30
CA LEU A 128 1.33 10.04 7.97
C LEU A 128 0.42 10.70 9.01
N LEU A 129 0.98 11.59 9.85
CA LEU A 129 0.22 12.25 10.92
C LEU A 129 -0.85 13.21 10.41
N ASP A 130 -0.65 13.79 9.22
CA ASP A 130 -1.61 14.73 8.63
C ASP A 130 -2.92 14.02 8.23
N HIS A 131 -2.87 12.68 8.10
CA HIS A 131 -3.98 11.89 7.56
C HIS A 131 -4.36 10.68 8.41
N ILE A 132 -3.70 10.47 9.57
CA ILE A 132 -3.86 9.26 10.37
C ILE A 132 -5.29 9.04 10.86
N ASP A 133 -6.02 10.10 11.22
CA ASP A 133 -7.39 9.99 11.70
C ASP A 133 -8.33 9.41 10.64
N PHE A 134 -8.15 9.79 9.36
CA PHE A 134 -8.88 9.20 8.24
C PHE A 134 -8.48 7.75 7.98
N LEU A 135 -7.18 7.45 8.02
CA LEU A 135 -6.66 6.12 7.76
C LEU A 135 -7.12 5.12 8.84
N GLU A 136 -7.08 5.54 10.09
CA GLU A 136 -7.57 4.75 11.23
C GLU A 136 -9.08 4.52 11.14
N ALA A 137 -9.88 5.57 10.93
CA ALA A 137 -11.33 5.48 10.84
C ALA A 137 -11.82 4.52 9.75
N HIS A 138 -11.03 4.33 8.69
CA HIS A 138 -11.32 3.38 7.59
C HIS A 138 -10.49 2.08 7.67
N HIS A 139 -9.81 1.82 8.80
CA HIS A 139 -8.99 0.62 9.04
C HIS A 139 -7.98 0.31 7.92
N PHE A 140 -7.31 1.35 7.39
CA PHE A 140 -6.29 1.15 6.37
C PHE A 140 -5.15 0.26 6.87
N LYS A 141 -4.79 -0.75 6.09
CA LYS A 141 -3.53 -1.48 6.28
C LYS A 141 -2.41 -0.62 5.70
N ILE A 142 -1.49 -0.20 6.55
CA ILE A 142 -0.40 0.72 6.18
C ILE A 142 0.90 -0.08 6.08
N LEU A 143 1.54 -0.02 4.91
CA LEU A 143 2.88 -0.53 4.70
C LEU A 143 3.86 0.65 4.66
N ILE A 144 4.62 0.82 5.73
CA ILE A 144 5.60 1.91 5.85
C ILE A 144 6.94 1.46 5.26
N SER A 145 7.47 2.27 4.35
CA SER A 145 8.80 2.08 3.80
C SER A 145 9.86 2.64 4.74
N LEU A 146 10.63 1.76 5.41
CA LEU A 146 11.66 2.11 6.37
C LEU A 146 12.79 1.06 6.29
N ASP A 147 14.01 1.49 5.92
CA ASP A 147 15.09 0.58 5.53
C ASP A 147 15.98 0.14 6.69
N GLY A 148 15.67 0.55 7.90
CA GLY A 148 16.42 0.21 9.11
C GLY A 148 16.52 1.40 10.07
N ASP A 149 17.65 1.47 10.76
CA ASP A 149 18.02 2.63 11.58
C ASP A 149 18.39 3.86 10.73
N GLU A 150 18.82 4.92 11.37
CA GLU A 150 19.15 6.18 10.69
C GLU A 150 20.19 6.02 9.58
N TYR A 151 21.20 5.15 9.77
CA TYR A 151 22.20 4.87 8.76
C TYR A 151 21.62 4.01 7.61
N GLY A 152 20.90 2.95 7.94
CA GLY A 152 20.26 2.09 6.95
C GLY A 152 19.22 2.79 6.09
N ASP A 153 18.49 3.78 6.67
CA ASP A 153 17.46 4.57 5.99
C ASP A 153 18.00 5.81 5.26
N SER A 154 19.30 6.07 5.33
CA SER A 154 19.91 7.34 4.89
C SER A 154 19.87 7.61 3.38
N TYR A 155 19.50 6.64 2.55
CA TYR A 155 19.19 6.85 1.13
C TYR A 155 17.82 7.47 0.88
N ARG A 156 16.96 7.58 1.92
CA ARG A 156 15.66 8.23 1.82
C ARG A 156 15.79 9.71 2.15
N VAL A 157 16.05 10.50 1.11
CA VAL A 157 16.26 11.94 1.22
C VAL A 157 15.12 12.71 0.55
N ASP A 158 14.94 13.96 0.96
CA ASP A 158 14.05 14.90 0.29
C ASP A 158 14.70 15.53 -0.97
N ALA A 159 14.02 16.49 -1.60
CA ALA A 159 14.52 17.19 -2.77
C ALA A 159 15.76 18.06 -2.50
N LYS A 160 16.11 18.31 -1.23
CA LYS A 160 17.31 19.05 -0.82
C LYS A 160 18.45 18.12 -0.40
N GLY A 161 18.23 16.82 -0.39
CA GLY A 161 19.17 15.81 0.07
C GLY A 161 19.13 15.59 1.60
N GLU A 162 18.13 16.15 2.31
CA GLU A 162 18.00 15.96 3.76
C GLU A 162 17.34 14.61 4.08
N PRO A 163 17.92 13.81 5.02
CA PRO A 163 17.38 12.52 5.42
C PRO A 163 15.96 12.63 6.01
N SER A 164 15.08 11.70 5.65
CA SER A 164 13.70 11.65 6.13
C SER A 164 13.53 10.88 7.45
N PHE A 165 14.52 10.10 7.88
CA PHE A 165 14.43 9.15 8.99
C PHE A 165 13.83 9.72 10.27
N SER A 166 14.39 10.81 10.80
CA SER A 166 13.96 11.40 12.08
C SER A 166 12.49 11.78 12.07
N ARG A 167 12.00 12.38 10.96
CA ARG A 167 10.59 12.72 10.77
C ARG A 167 9.71 11.48 10.71
N VAL A 168 10.07 10.51 9.90
CA VAL A 168 9.32 9.27 9.72
C VAL A 168 9.25 8.49 11.03
N PHE A 169 10.37 8.34 11.72
CA PHE A 169 10.44 7.61 12.99
C PHE A 169 9.61 8.28 14.09
N GLN A 170 9.61 9.63 14.15
CA GLN A 170 8.75 10.35 15.08
C GLN A 170 7.27 10.17 14.76
N ASN A 171 6.88 10.19 13.48
CA ASN A 171 5.51 9.93 13.04
C ASN A 171 5.06 8.52 13.45
N ILE A 172 5.89 7.51 13.25
CA ILE A 172 5.62 6.12 13.64
C ILE A 172 5.39 6.02 15.16
N LYS A 173 6.25 6.64 15.98
CA LYS A 173 6.10 6.65 17.45
C LYS A 173 4.77 7.29 17.85
N THR A 174 4.45 8.44 17.28
CA THR A 174 3.22 9.16 17.59
C THR A 174 1.97 8.35 17.23
N VAL A 175 1.97 7.64 16.08
CA VAL A 175 0.86 6.77 15.71
C VAL A 175 0.74 5.61 16.68
N LYS A 176 1.86 4.99 17.07
CA LYS A 176 1.87 3.89 18.04
C LYS A 176 1.34 4.30 19.42
N GLU A 177 1.63 5.54 19.84
CA GLU A 177 1.17 6.10 21.11
C GLU A 177 -0.32 6.49 21.08
N ARG A 178 -0.76 7.13 19.99
CA ARG A 178 -2.14 7.62 19.86
C ARG A 178 -3.15 6.53 19.51
N TYR A 179 -2.74 5.51 18.74
CA TYR A 179 -3.60 4.45 18.20
C TYR A 179 -2.94 3.08 18.37
N PRO A 180 -2.69 2.61 19.61
CA PRO A 180 -1.89 1.40 19.86
C PRO A 180 -2.50 0.13 19.25
N ASP A 181 -3.82 -0.05 19.33
CA ASP A 181 -4.51 -1.22 18.78
C ASP A 181 -4.50 -1.19 17.23
N TYR A 182 -4.84 -0.04 16.65
CA TYR A 182 -4.76 0.15 15.21
C TYR A 182 -3.34 -0.07 14.68
N TYR A 183 -2.34 0.46 15.37
CA TYR A 183 -0.94 0.27 15.02
C TYR A 183 -0.56 -1.21 15.03
N ALA A 184 -0.93 -1.94 16.06
CA ALA A 184 -0.64 -3.38 16.19
C ALA A 184 -1.27 -4.21 15.07
N ASP A 185 -2.50 -3.86 14.64
CA ASP A 185 -3.27 -4.65 13.69
C ASP A 185 -3.06 -4.22 12.23
N CYS A 186 -2.71 -2.95 11.99
CA CYS A 186 -2.79 -2.35 10.66
C CYS A 186 -1.48 -1.78 10.12
N VAL A 187 -0.42 -1.60 10.95
CA VAL A 187 0.85 -1.03 10.50
C VAL A 187 1.91 -2.10 10.32
N SER A 188 2.50 -2.15 9.15
CA SER A 188 3.62 -3.03 8.81
C SER A 188 4.72 -2.27 8.07
N PHE A 189 5.87 -2.92 7.86
CA PHE A 189 7.04 -2.28 7.29
C PHE A 189 7.62 -3.09 6.13
N ASN A 190 8.08 -2.40 5.08
CA ASN A 190 8.97 -2.95 4.07
C ASN A 190 10.32 -2.24 4.10
N ALA A 191 11.34 -2.84 3.51
CA ALA A 191 12.67 -2.27 3.33
C ALA A 191 13.27 -2.66 1.99
N VAL A 192 14.14 -1.81 1.50
CA VAL A 192 15.07 -2.13 0.43
C VAL A 192 16.41 -2.50 1.05
N LEU A 193 16.97 -3.65 0.64
CA LEU A 193 18.32 -4.05 1.02
C LEU A 193 19.31 -3.25 0.18
N THR A 194 20.23 -2.58 0.85
CA THR A 194 21.28 -1.75 0.26
C THR A 194 22.63 -2.10 0.87
N ASP A 195 23.67 -1.40 0.49
CA ASP A 195 25.01 -1.49 1.12
C ASP A 195 25.07 -0.83 2.51
N ARG A 196 24.02 -0.09 2.92
CA ARG A 196 23.93 0.58 4.23
C ARG A 196 23.15 -0.20 5.28
N ASN A 197 22.56 -1.34 4.92
CA ASN A 197 21.80 -2.15 5.86
C ASN A 197 22.04 -3.64 5.63
N SER A 198 21.61 -4.47 6.57
CA SER A 198 21.59 -5.92 6.43
C SER A 198 20.23 -6.46 6.87
N TYR A 199 19.89 -7.65 6.44
CA TYR A 199 18.66 -8.31 6.86
C TYR A 199 18.56 -8.39 8.39
N GLU A 200 19.61 -8.82 9.06
CA GLU A 200 19.68 -8.94 10.52
C GLU A 200 19.54 -7.57 11.21
N GLY A 201 20.17 -6.53 10.66
CA GLY A 201 20.07 -5.16 11.15
C GLY A 201 18.64 -4.62 11.04
N ILE A 202 18.00 -4.81 9.89
CA ILE A 202 16.60 -4.41 9.66
C ILE A 202 15.67 -5.14 10.63
N VAL A 203 15.80 -6.46 10.77
CA VAL A 203 14.96 -7.25 11.67
C VAL A 203 15.14 -6.80 13.11
N SER A 204 16.37 -6.66 13.58
CA SER A 204 16.68 -6.21 14.95
C SER A 204 16.11 -4.83 15.26
N PHE A 205 16.20 -3.90 14.30
CA PHE A 205 15.66 -2.56 14.41
C PHE A 205 14.11 -2.54 14.47
N ARG A 206 13.47 -3.40 13.67
CA ARG A 206 11.99 -3.44 13.58
C ARG A 206 11.33 -4.24 14.70
N LEU A 207 11.99 -5.22 15.29
CA LEU A 207 11.42 -6.05 16.35
C LEU A 207 10.74 -5.23 17.48
N PRO A 208 11.33 -4.15 18.02
CA PRO A 208 10.68 -3.31 19.02
C PRO A 208 9.45 -2.55 18.49
N LEU A 209 9.41 -2.26 17.20
CA LEU A 209 8.27 -1.59 16.56
C LEU A 209 7.10 -2.56 16.39
N LEU A 210 7.36 -3.83 16.10
CA LEU A 210 6.39 -4.88 15.78
C LEU A 210 6.00 -5.77 16.99
N LYS A 211 6.41 -5.46 18.21
CA LYS A 211 6.34 -6.36 19.38
C LYS A 211 5.00 -7.07 19.64
N ASN A 212 3.89 -6.61 19.08
CA ASN A 212 2.60 -7.27 19.22
C ASN A 212 2.17 -8.11 18.00
N GLN A 213 2.84 -7.96 16.85
CA GLN A 213 2.47 -8.66 15.61
C GLN A 213 3.19 -10.01 15.43
N LEU A 214 4.41 -10.16 15.96
CA LEU A 214 5.23 -11.35 15.75
C LEU A 214 4.79 -12.58 16.55
N LEU A 215 4.00 -12.40 17.59
CA LEU A 215 3.45 -13.53 18.37
C LEU A 215 2.27 -14.23 17.65
N GLN A 216 1.70 -13.61 16.62
CA GLN A 216 0.57 -14.18 15.87
C GLN A 216 0.93 -14.71 14.47
N ALA A 217 2.09 -14.37 13.92
CA ALA A 217 2.40 -14.57 12.50
C ALA A 217 3.33 -15.75 12.15
N TRP A 218 3.91 -16.46 13.13
CA TRP A 218 4.83 -17.57 12.83
C TRP A 218 4.60 -18.76 13.75
N PRO A 219 4.19 -19.94 13.23
CA PRO A 219 4.25 -21.16 14.01
C PRO A 219 5.71 -21.46 14.34
N PRO A 220 6.03 -21.92 15.56
CA PRO A 220 7.40 -22.27 15.91
C PRO A 220 7.93 -23.36 14.96
N PRO A 221 9.22 -23.35 14.65
CA PRO A 221 9.80 -24.39 13.81
C PRO A 221 9.51 -25.76 14.44
N VAL A 222 8.95 -26.67 13.65
CA VAL A 222 8.74 -28.05 14.04
C VAL A 222 10.14 -28.62 14.34
N ARG A 223 10.42 -28.87 15.61
CA ARG A 223 11.62 -29.61 16.01
C ARG A 223 11.41 -31.06 15.60
N ASN A 224 12.13 -31.51 14.61
CA ASN A 224 12.33 -32.93 14.36
C ASN A 224 13.27 -33.54 15.40
#